data_6c25c6f5472eb977aab413abbfae01fe
#
_entry.id   6c25c6f5472eb977aab413abbfae01fe
#
_cell.length_a   1.000
_cell.length_b   1.000
_cell.length_c   1.000
_cell.angle_alpha   90.00
_cell.angle_beta   90.00
_cell.angle_gamma   90.00
#
_symmetry.space_group_name_H-M   'P 1'
#
loop_
_entity.id
_entity.type
_entity.pdbx_description
1 polymer ?
#
loop_
_entity_poly.entity_id
_entity_poly.type
_entity_poly.pdbx_seq_one_letter_code
_entity_poly.pdbx_strand_id
1 'polypeptide(L)'
;MSSKNHVDISLRINGQVVHFIVAHPTPPVFDGPEDRNGKRNHDEIRLLKDYINGANYIVDDVGKQGGLSRGAQFVLAGDFNADLCDGDSYKAPCLAANTPGKGPNAIGQLLLDPLVNTQLTPRSAGGAAAATDPDNNGTANQAQLSDPAFDTADFNDANPGNLRVDYVLPSANLKIVGAGVFWPTRQDSRFALVGTFNKPNLYASFASSDHRAVWVDVNVVAPPPSRAEGAALSR
;
A
#
# COMPACT_ATOMS: atom_id res chain seq x y z
N MET A 1 -12.00 15.69 5.25
CA MET A 1 -12.18 15.78 3.78
C MET A 1 -10.87 15.34 3.15
N SER A 2 -10.92 14.42 2.18
CA SER A 2 -9.74 13.94 1.46
C SER A 2 -9.09 15.08 0.68
N SER A 3 -7.76 15.12 0.68
CA SER A 3 -6.98 16.10 -0.09
C SER A 3 -6.76 15.67 -1.54
N LYS A 4 -6.94 14.38 -1.81
CA LYS A 4 -6.68 13.72 -3.10
C LYS A 4 -7.90 12.89 -3.53
N ASN A 5 -7.85 12.38 -4.76
CA ASN A 5 -8.89 11.50 -5.27
C ASN A 5 -8.79 10.10 -4.65
N HIS A 6 -9.95 9.49 -4.42
CA HIS A 6 -10.12 8.07 -4.21
C HIS A 6 -10.91 7.55 -5.42
N VAL A 7 -10.31 6.66 -6.18
CA VAL A 7 -10.90 6.21 -7.46
C VAL A 7 -11.10 4.71 -7.42
N ASP A 8 -12.31 4.24 -7.73
CA ASP A 8 -12.63 2.83 -7.92
C ASP A 8 -12.89 2.57 -9.41
N ILE A 9 -12.07 1.70 -10.00
CA ILE A 9 -12.15 1.29 -11.40
C ILE A 9 -12.59 -0.18 -11.44
N SER A 10 -13.80 -0.44 -11.91
CA SER A 10 -14.31 -1.80 -12.08
C SER A 10 -13.71 -2.45 -13.32
N LEU A 11 -12.87 -3.47 -13.12
CA LEU A 11 -12.25 -4.25 -14.17
C LEU A 11 -12.97 -5.59 -14.32
N ARG A 12 -13.23 -6.03 -15.57
CA ARG A 12 -13.75 -7.39 -15.83
C ARG A 12 -12.61 -8.31 -16.27
N ILE A 13 -12.28 -9.28 -15.41
CA ILE A 13 -11.20 -10.24 -15.61
C ILE A 13 -11.76 -11.64 -15.47
N ASN A 14 -11.65 -12.47 -16.51
CA ASN A 14 -12.16 -13.85 -16.53
C ASN A 14 -13.65 -13.96 -16.12
N GLY A 15 -14.48 -12.97 -16.51
CA GLY A 15 -15.90 -12.90 -16.16
C GLY A 15 -16.20 -12.39 -14.75
N GLN A 16 -15.20 -12.21 -13.89
CA GLN A 16 -15.35 -11.60 -12.57
C GLN A 16 -15.16 -10.08 -12.63
N VAL A 17 -15.76 -9.37 -11.69
CA VAL A 17 -15.48 -7.94 -11.46
C VAL A 17 -14.43 -7.84 -10.35
N VAL A 18 -13.34 -7.15 -10.65
CA VAL A 18 -12.30 -6.78 -9.68
C VAL A 18 -12.26 -5.26 -9.60
N HIS A 19 -12.43 -4.72 -8.43
CA HIS A 19 -12.35 -3.28 -8.16
C HIS A 19 -10.89 -2.88 -7.97
N PHE A 20 -10.34 -2.08 -8.87
CA PHE A 20 -9.02 -1.50 -8.74
C PHE A 20 -9.14 -0.11 -8.12
N ILE A 21 -8.79 -0.02 -6.84
CA ILE A 21 -9.02 1.17 -6.02
C ILE A 21 -7.69 1.86 -5.81
N VAL A 22 -7.57 3.09 -6.28
CA VAL A 22 -6.35 3.88 -6.17
C VAL A 22 -6.56 5.11 -5.31
N ALA A 23 -5.55 5.41 -4.48
CA ALA A 23 -5.54 6.59 -3.63
C ALA A 23 -4.10 7.04 -3.38
N HIS A 24 -3.96 8.32 -3.02
CA HIS A 24 -2.69 8.92 -2.60
C HIS A 24 -2.97 9.83 -1.39
N PRO A 25 -3.08 9.26 -0.18
CA PRO A 25 -3.29 10.00 1.05
C PRO A 25 -2.24 11.09 1.30
N THR A 26 -2.60 12.08 2.09
CA THR A 26 -1.71 13.19 2.45
C THR A 26 -0.43 12.67 3.11
N PRO A 27 0.78 13.13 2.72
CA PRO A 27 2.01 12.83 3.48
C PRO A 27 1.87 13.29 4.94
N PRO A 28 2.28 12.49 5.94
CA PRO A 28 2.13 12.81 7.35
C PRO A 28 3.17 13.81 7.87
N VAL A 29 3.85 14.53 7.00
CA VAL A 29 4.97 15.44 7.26
C VAL A 29 4.59 16.89 6.94
N PHE A 30 5.51 17.83 7.17
CA PHE A 30 5.38 19.26 6.86
C PHE A 30 4.27 19.97 7.65
N ASP A 31 4.08 19.58 8.92
CA ASP A 31 3.12 20.23 9.82
C ASP A 31 3.76 20.48 11.21
N GLY A 32 2.98 21.01 12.13
CA GLY A 32 3.42 21.37 13.46
C GLY A 32 3.09 20.28 14.51
N PRO A 33 3.29 20.62 15.81
CA PRO A 33 3.04 19.67 16.90
C PRO A 33 1.59 19.15 16.97
N GLU A 34 0.67 19.80 16.29
CA GLU A 34 -0.74 19.38 16.19
C GLU A 34 -0.93 18.13 15.33
N ASP A 35 0.10 17.72 14.55
CA ASP A 35 0.08 16.53 13.70
C ASP A 35 -1.16 16.49 12.77
N ARG A 36 -1.39 17.58 12.07
CA ARG A 36 -2.57 17.74 11.22
C ARG A 36 -2.52 16.84 9.98
N ASN A 37 -1.36 16.75 9.35
CA ASN A 37 -1.19 15.95 8.14
C ASN A 37 -1.17 14.45 8.46
N GLY A 38 -0.54 14.04 9.56
CA GLY A 38 -0.59 12.66 10.04
C GLY A 38 -2.01 12.22 10.38
N LYS A 39 -2.79 13.04 11.07
CA LYS A 39 -4.22 12.76 11.34
C LYS A 39 -5.05 12.69 10.08
N ARG A 40 -4.78 13.56 9.08
CA ARG A 40 -5.46 13.53 7.80
C ARG A 40 -5.12 12.25 7.02
N ASN A 41 -3.84 11.89 6.93
CA ASN A 41 -3.40 10.64 6.32
C ASN A 41 -4.15 9.44 6.94
N HIS A 42 -4.19 9.36 8.26
CA HIS A 42 -4.92 8.33 8.99
C HIS A 42 -6.41 8.28 8.62
N ASP A 43 -7.07 9.44 8.51
CA ASP A 43 -8.49 9.50 8.16
C ASP A 43 -8.75 9.17 6.69
N GLU A 44 -7.85 9.53 5.77
CA GLU A 44 -7.93 9.19 4.36
C GLU A 44 -7.75 7.68 4.14
N ILE A 45 -6.83 7.04 4.88
CA ILE A 45 -6.68 5.57 4.87
C ILE A 45 -7.89 4.89 5.52
N ARG A 46 -8.46 5.47 6.58
CA ARG A 46 -9.71 4.98 7.17
C ARG A 46 -10.86 4.99 6.16
N LEU A 47 -10.95 6.00 5.31
CA LEU A 47 -11.97 6.04 4.25
C LEU A 47 -11.86 4.84 3.31
N LEU A 48 -10.64 4.42 2.93
CA LEU A 48 -10.41 3.22 2.12
C LEU A 48 -10.87 1.96 2.87
N LYS A 49 -10.51 1.84 4.15
CA LYS A 49 -10.98 0.75 5.00
C LYS A 49 -12.50 0.69 5.07
N ASP A 50 -13.13 1.82 5.36
CA ASP A 50 -14.58 1.91 5.48
C ASP A 50 -15.27 1.60 4.14
N TYR A 51 -14.67 2.00 3.02
CA TYR A 51 -15.17 1.70 1.68
C TYR A 51 -15.16 0.19 1.38
N ILE A 52 -14.05 -0.51 1.63
CA ILE A 52 -13.99 -1.97 1.40
C ILE A 52 -14.87 -2.76 2.38
N ASN A 53 -15.20 -2.18 3.52
CA ASN A 53 -16.12 -2.76 4.51
C ASN A 53 -17.59 -2.38 4.26
N GLY A 54 -17.89 -1.65 3.19
CA GLY A 54 -19.27 -1.34 2.79
C GLY A 54 -19.97 -0.30 3.65
N ALA A 55 -19.23 0.64 4.25
CA ALA A 55 -19.79 1.66 5.13
C ALA A 55 -20.84 2.52 4.42
N ASN A 56 -22.01 2.63 5.01
CA ASN A 56 -23.20 3.24 4.40
C ASN A 56 -23.19 4.77 4.35
N TYR A 57 -22.26 5.45 5.03
CA TYR A 57 -22.15 6.91 5.00
C TYR A 57 -21.43 7.44 3.76
N ILE A 58 -20.75 6.57 3.02
CA ILE A 58 -20.03 6.92 1.79
C ILE A 58 -21.04 7.08 0.66
N VAL A 59 -20.85 8.09 -0.18
CA VAL A 59 -21.67 8.33 -1.35
C VAL A 59 -20.72 8.56 -2.53
N ASP A 60 -20.95 7.86 -3.64
CA ASP A 60 -20.15 8.01 -4.86
C ASP A 60 -20.61 9.19 -5.74
N ASP A 61 -19.91 9.44 -6.85
CA ASP A 61 -20.15 10.58 -7.75
C ASP A 61 -21.52 10.54 -8.44
N VAL A 62 -22.19 9.38 -8.48
CA VAL A 62 -23.55 9.23 -9.03
C VAL A 62 -24.63 9.20 -7.95
N GLY A 63 -24.26 9.48 -6.69
CA GLY A 63 -25.18 9.52 -5.55
C GLY A 63 -25.54 8.15 -4.99
N LYS A 64 -24.87 7.08 -5.38
CA LYS A 64 -25.07 5.75 -4.81
C LYS A 64 -24.43 5.70 -3.40
N GLN A 65 -25.20 5.28 -2.43
CA GLN A 65 -24.79 5.15 -1.05
C GLN A 65 -24.16 3.78 -0.77
N GLY A 66 -23.12 3.77 0.08
CA GLY A 66 -22.40 2.58 0.51
C GLY A 66 -21.05 2.43 -0.17
N GLY A 67 -20.20 1.56 0.41
CA GLY A 67 -18.94 1.12 -0.17
C GLY A 67 -19.09 -0.14 -1.01
N LEU A 68 -18.05 -0.97 -1.06
CA LEU A 68 -18.07 -2.24 -1.79
C LEU A 68 -19.12 -3.22 -1.23
N SER A 69 -19.68 -4.01 -2.12
CA SER A 69 -20.56 -5.12 -1.74
C SER A 69 -19.75 -6.20 -1.01
N ARG A 70 -20.40 -6.89 -0.08
CA ARG A 70 -19.78 -8.00 0.64
C ARG A 70 -19.26 -9.06 -0.32
N GLY A 71 -17.98 -9.45 -0.14
CA GLY A 71 -17.33 -10.46 -0.96
C GLY A 71 -16.81 -9.95 -2.30
N ALA A 72 -16.91 -8.64 -2.58
CA ALA A 72 -16.29 -8.06 -3.77
C ALA A 72 -14.80 -8.35 -3.80
N GLN A 73 -14.27 -8.63 -5.00
CA GLN A 73 -12.84 -8.72 -5.24
C GLN A 73 -12.29 -7.31 -5.48
N PHE A 74 -11.21 -6.95 -4.80
CA PHE A 74 -10.57 -5.66 -4.97
C PHE A 74 -9.04 -5.73 -4.88
N VAL A 75 -8.39 -4.70 -5.39
CA VAL A 75 -6.98 -4.39 -5.17
C VAL A 75 -6.89 -2.91 -4.80
N LEU A 76 -6.39 -2.61 -3.60
CA LEU A 76 -6.02 -1.26 -3.21
C LEU A 76 -4.58 -0.99 -3.66
N ALA A 77 -4.31 0.13 -4.33
CA ALA A 77 -2.98 0.47 -4.80
C ALA A 77 -2.69 1.97 -4.69
N GLY A 78 -1.43 2.29 -4.39
CA GLY A 78 -0.95 3.68 -4.36
C GLY A 78 0.18 3.92 -3.39
N ASP A 79 0.71 5.12 -3.44
CA ASP A 79 1.51 5.67 -2.37
C ASP A 79 0.57 6.13 -1.24
N PHE A 80 0.57 5.37 -0.14
CA PHE A 80 -0.29 5.68 1.01
C PHE A 80 0.41 6.59 2.03
N ASN A 81 1.66 6.96 1.78
CA ASN A 81 2.44 7.85 2.64
C ASN A 81 2.43 7.43 4.11
N ALA A 82 2.42 6.14 4.38
CA ALA A 82 2.32 5.60 5.73
C ALA A 82 3.07 4.29 5.86
N ASP A 83 4.13 4.27 6.65
CA ASP A 83 4.79 3.05 7.09
C ASP A 83 4.13 2.50 8.35
N LEU A 84 4.18 1.17 8.55
CA LEU A 84 3.61 0.53 9.74
C LEU A 84 4.42 0.80 11.00
N CYS A 85 5.73 0.92 10.86
CA CYS A 85 6.69 0.93 11.97
C CYS A 85 7.54 2.17 12.04
N ASP A 86 7.84 2.78 10.90
CA ASP A 86 8.87 3.79 10.74
C ASP A 86 8.30 5.12 10.22
N GLY A 87 9.13 6.16 10.21
CA GLY A 87 8.73 7.48 9.74
C GLY A 87 7.75 8.20 10.67
N ASP A 88 7.00 9.15 10.11
CA ASP A 88 6.12 10.07 10.83
C ASP A 88 4.63 9.68 10.72
N SER A 89 4.35 8.40 10.50
CA SER A 89 2.97 7.91 10.41
C SER A 89 2.23 8.07 11.74
N TYR A 90 1.00 8.59 11.68
CA TYR A 90 0.19 8.79 12.88
C TYR A 90 0.02 7.48 13.66
N LYS A 91 0.38 7.53 14.96
CA LYS A 91 0.40 6.40 15.90
C LYS A 91 1.40 5.27 15.59
N ALA A 92 2.45 5.53 14.81
CA ALA A 92 3.60 4.62 14.80
C ALA A 92 4.27 4.60 16.20
N PRO A 93 5.04 3.59 16.59
CA PRO A 93 5.53 2.45 15.84
C PRO A 93 4.58 1.22 15.89
N CYS A 94 4.84 0.24 15.01
CA CYS A 94 4.05 -0.98 14.82
C CYS A 94 3.74 -1.77 16.10
N LEU A 95 4.63 -1.76 17.07
CA LEU A 95 4.43 -2.41 18.37
C LEU A 95 3.30 -1.77 19.20
N ALA A 96 2.94 -0.52 18.91
CA ALA A 96 1.85 0.18 19.58
C ALA A 96 0.49 -0.04 18.88
N ALA A 97 0.46 -0.62 17.68
CA ALA A 97 -0.76 -0.86 16.91
C ALA A 97 -1.81 -1.67 17.66
N ASN A 98 -1.37 -2.55 18.57
CA ASN A 98 -2.23 -3.38 19.43
C ASN A 98 -2.31 -2.87 20.86
N THR A 99 -1.89 -1.65 21.18
CA THR A 99 -2.04 -1.09 22.53
C THR A 99 -3.52 -0.82 22.80
N PRO A 100 -4.12 -1.44 23.82
CA PRO A 100 -5.52 -1.20 24.16
C PRO A 100 -5.86 0.29 24.26
N GLY A 101 -6.89 0.73 23.56
CA GLY A 101 -7.37 2.11 23.57
C GLY A 101 -6.70 3.07 22.59
N LYS A 102 -5.63 2.67 21.87
CA LYS A 102 -4.99 3.55 20.86
C LYS A 102 -5.45 3.31 19.41
N GLY A 103 -6.04 2.15 19.13
CA GLY A 103 -6.42 1.75 17.78
C GLY A 103 -5.19 1.51 16.86
N PRO A 104 -5.38 1.05 15.63
CA PRO A 104 -4.30 0.84 14.67
C PRO A 104 -3.70 2.18 14.22
N ASN A 105 -2.42 2.17 13.82
CA ASN A 105 -1.82 3.30 13.11
C ASN A 105 -2.43 3.44 11.70
N ALA A 106 -2.00 4.48 10.96
CA ALA A 106 -2.62 4.82 9.69
C ALA A 106 -2.75 3.61 8.75
N ILE A 107 -1.64 3.02 8.30
CA ILE A 107 -1.67 1.87 7.36
C ILE A 107 -2.11 0.56 8.03
N GLY A 108 -1.90 0.43 9.34
CA GLY A 108 -2.35 -0.72 10.11
C GLY A 108 -3.86 -0.95 10.01
N GLN A 109 -4.64 0.10 9.75
CA GLN A 109 -6.08 -0.02 9.51
C GLN A 109 -6.41 -0.94 8.33
N LEU A 110 -5.56 -0.98 7.30
CA LEU A 110 -5.71 -1.85 6.14
C LEU A 110 -4.96 -3.18 6.32
N LEU A 111 -3.72 -3.14 6.80
CA LEU A 111 -2.89 -4.36 6.93
C LEU A 111 -3.44 -5.35 7.94
N LEU A 112 -4.22 -4.89 8.92
CA LEU A 112 -4.86 -5.73 9.94
C LEU A 112 -6.34 -6.03 9.62
N ASP A 113 -6.87 -5.51 8.50
CA ASP A 113 -8.25 -5.76 8.10
C ASP A 113 -8.38 -7.18 7.50
N PRO A 114 -9.32 -8.01 7.99
CA PRO A 114 -9.49 -9.38 7.51
C PRO A 114 -9.93 -9.48 6.04
N LEU A 115 -10.39 -8.40 5.43
CA LEU A 115 -10.72 -8.35 4.00
C LEU A 115 -9.49 -8.16 3.11
N VAL A 116 -8.33 -7.84 3.68
CA VAL A 116 -7.07 -7.60 2.96
C VAL A 116 -6.16 -8.82 3.03
N ASN A 117 -5.63 -9.24 1.88
CA ASN A 117 -4.67 -10.33 1.80
C ASN A 117 -3.24 -9.82 2.02
N THR A 118 -2.66 -10.15 3.16
CA THR A 118 -1.28 -9.79 3.54
C THR A 118 -0.34 -11.01 3.61
N GLN A 119 -0.72 -12.14 3.00
CA GLN A 119 0.06 -13.40 3.06
C GLN A 119 1.45 -13.28 2.43
N LEU A 120 1.63 -12.40 1.47
CA LEU A 120 2.91 -12.16 0.82
C LEU A 120 3.18 -10.65 0.76
N THR A 121 4.22 -10.20 1.46
CA THR A 121 4.67 -8.81 1.43
C THR A 121 5.66 -8.63 0.29
N PRO A 122 5.43 -7.68 -0.64
CA PRO A 122 6.42 -7.30 -1.66
C PRO A 122 7.76 -6.95 -1.01
N ARG A 123 8.85 -7.42 -1.60
CA ARG A 123 10.20 -7.21 -1.07
C ARG A 123 11.25 -7.13 -2.17
N SER A 124 12.42 -6.59 -1.85
CA SER A 124 13.56 -6.49 -2.75
C SER A 124 14.89 -6.79 -2.06
N ALA A 125 15.85 -7.24 -2.85
CA ALA A 125 17.23 -7.34 -2.40
C ALA A 125 17.90 -5.96 -2.30
N GLY A 126 17.46 -4.99 -3.09
CA GLY A 126 18.00 -3.63 -3.09
C GLY A 126 17.63 -2.87 -1.82
N GLY A 127 16.38 -2.95 -1.35
CA GLY A 127 15.97 -2.36 -0.07
C GLY A 127 16.75 -2.94 1.10
N ALA A 128 16.88 -4.28 1.16
CA ALA A 128 17.71 -4.94 2.16
C ALA A 128 19.20 -4.48 2.12
N ALA A 129 19.75 -4.30 0.92
CA ALA A 129 21.13 -3.84 0.75
C ALA A 129 21.30 -2.34 1.11
N ALA A 130 20.30 -1.51 0.83
CA ALA A 130 20.31 -0.08 1.11
C ALA A 130 20.49 0.21 2.60
N ALA A 131 19.89 -0.57 3.48
CA ALA A 131 20.02 -0.42 4.92
C ALA A 131 21.46 -0.52 5.46
N THR A 132 22.36 -1.17 4.73
CA THR A 132 23.77 -1.34 5.10
C THR A 132 24.74 -0.63 4.17
N ASP A 133 24.23 0.02 3.12
CA ASP A 133 25.04 0.77 2.16
C ASP A 133 25.58 2.06 2.81
N PRO A 134 26.91 2.29 2.84
CA PRO A 134 27.50 3.49 3.44
C PRO A 134 26.97 4.80 2.84
N ASP A 135 26.55 4.77 1.57
CA ASP A 135 26.00 5.94 0.90
C ASP A 135 24.50 6.15 1.17
N ASN A 136 23.84 5.19 1.83
CA ASN A 136 22.40 5.19 2.14
C ASN A 136 22.13 4.82 3.61
N ASN A 137 23.06 5.12 4.51
CA ASN A 137 23.03 4.68 5.89
C ASN A 137 23.06 5.87 6.85
N GLY A 138 22.00 6.66 6.87
CA GLY A 138 21.80 7.74 7.83
C GLY A 138 21.14 7.29 9.13
N THR A 139 20.92 8.23 10.04
CA THR A 139 20.41 7.92 11.39
C THR A 139 19.04 7.28 11.41
N ALA A 140 18.14 7.65 10.50
CA ALA A 140 16.80 7.06 10.42
C ALA A 140 16.87 5.63 9.90
N ASN A 141 17.64 5.35 8.85
CA ASN A 141 17.82 3.99 8.32
C ASN A 141 18.44 3.05 9.36
N GLN A 142 19.40 3.55 10.17
CA GLN A 142 19.98 2.77 11.27
C GLN A 142 19.01 2.46 12.41
N ALA A 143 18.00 3.31 12.61
CA ALA A 143 16.99 3.18 13.65
C ALA A 143 15.72 2.47 13.19
N GLN A 144 15.66 2.04 11.92
CA GLN A 144 14.52 1.39 11.32
C GLN A 144 14.08 0.13 12.10
N LEU A 145 12.79 -0.01 12.31
CA LEU A 145 12.17 -1.11 13.06
C LEU A 145 11.64 -2.22 12.14
N SER A 146 11.27 -1.88 10.91
CA SER A 146 10.78 -2.83 9.91
C SER A 146 11.93 -3.55 9.20
N ASP A 147 11.62 -4.64 8.48
CA ASP A 147 12.59 -5.29 7.58
C ASP A 147 12.82 -4.39 6.35
N PRO A 148 14.05 -3.85 6.15
CA PRO A 148 14.37 -2.95 5.03
C PRO A 148 14.08 -3.55 3.65
N ALA A 149 13.98 -4.87 3.55
CA ALA A 149 13.60 -5.53 2.30
C ALA A 149 12.19 -5.14 1.83
N PHE A 150 11.34 -4.62 2.71
CA PHE A 150 9.97 -4.19 2.40
C PHE A 150 9.86 -2.74 1.97
N ASP A 151 10.94 -1.94 2.11
CA ASP A 151 10.94 -0.54 1.72
C ASP A 151 10.64 -0.36 0.24
N THR A 152 9.91 0.70 -0.05
CA THR A 152 9.47 1.06 -1.39
C THR A 152 9.87 2.46 -1.79
N ALA A 153 10.43 3.24 -0.86
CA ALA A 153 10.93 4.59 -1.10
C ALA A 153 12.28 4.80 -0.43
N ASP A 154 13.17 5.49 -1.15
CA ASP A 154 14.53 5.86 -0.79
C ASP A 154 14.55 7.36 -0.47
N PHE A 155 14.07 7.70 0.73
CA PHE A 155 14.01 9.08 1.19
C PHE A 155 15.33 9.51 1.88
N ASN A 156 15.33 10.69 2.47
CA ASN A 156 16.50 11.20 3.17
C ASN A 156 16.87 10.31 4.36
N ASP A 157 18.05 9.67 4.30
CA ASP A 157 18.54 8.71 5.28
C ASP A 157 18.59 9.23 6.73
N ALA A 158 18.66 10.52 6.92
CA ALA A 158 18.68 11.13 8.26
C ALA A 158 17.25 11.32 8.81
N ASN A 159 16.28 11.59 7.93
CA ASN A 159 14.87 11.77 8.27
C ASN A 159 14.06 11.94 6.97
N PRO A 160 13.05 11.11 6.67
CA PRO A 160 12.51 10.04 7.54
C PRO A 160 13.22 8.69 7.41
N GLY A 161 14.19 8.53 6.52
CA GLY A 161 14.80 7.25 6.15
C GLY A 161 14.02 6.54 5.05
N ASN A 162 14.47 5.34 4.68
CA ASN A 162 13.75 4.48 3.76
C ASN A 162 12.48 3.96 4.42
N LEU A 163 11.38 3.92 3.65
CA LEU A 163 10.07 3.56 4.16
C LEU A 163 9.32 2.66 3.18
N ARG A 164 8.40 1.86 3.72
CA ARG A 164 7.37 1.19 2.94
C ARG A 164 6.12 2.08 2.88
N VAL A 165 5.96 2.83 1.80
CA VAL A 165 4.82 3.75 1.61
C VAL A 165 3.94 3.39 0.42
N ASP A 166 4.47 2.61 -0.53
CA ASP A 166 3.74 2.15 -1.71
C ASP A 166 3.18 0.75 -1.47
N TYR A 167 1.91 0.58 -1.75
CA TYR A 167 1.19 -0.65 -1.47
C TYR A 167 0.41 -1.14 -2.68
N VAL A 168 0.33 -2.46 -2.82
CA VAL A 168 -0.63 -3.19 -3.64
C VAL A 168 -1.24 -4.27 -2.75
N LEU A 169 -2.49 -4.07 -2.34
CA LEU A 169 -3.18 -4.86 -1.32
C LEU A 169 -4.43 -5.52 -1.93
N PRO A 170 -4.32 -6.78 -2.37
CA PRO A 170 -5.47 -7.54 -2.85
C PRO A 170 -6.45 -7.88 -1.73
N SER A 171 -7.71 -8.13 -2.08
CA SER A 171 -8.71 -8.67 -1.17
C SER A 171 -8.39 -10.12 -0.76
N ALA A 172 -8.85 -10.51 0.43
CA ALA A 172 -8.59 -11.83 1.02
C ALA A 172 -9.06 -13.02 0.16
N ASN A 173 -10.01 -12.79 -0.74
CA ASN A 173 -10.54 -13.78 -1.69
C ASN A 173 -9.77 -13.83 -3.03
N LEU A 174 -8.70 -13.05 -3.20
CA LEU A 174 -7.75 -13.14 -4.30
C LEU A 174 -6.48 -13.86 -3.84
N LYS A 175 -6.11 -14.94 -4.53
CA LYS A 175 -4.88 -15.66 -4.24
C LYS A 175 -3.69 -14.90 -4.82
N ILE A 176 -2.72 -14.50 -3.98
CA ILE A 176 -1.44 -13.97 -4.42
C ILE A 176 -0.57 -15.13 -4.92
N VAL A 177 0.07 -14.96 -6.07
CA VAL A 177 0.96 -15.95 -6.69
C VAL A 177 2.38 -15.41 -6.89
N GLY A 178 2.59 -14.10 -6.76
CA GLY A 178 3.87 -13.44 -6.80
C GLY A 178 3.78 -12.01 -6.29
N ALA A 179 4.88 -11.47 -5.79
CA ALA A 179 4.99 -10.07 -5.37
C ALA A 179 6.45 -9.63 -5.32
N GLY A 180 6.72 -8.35 -5.51
CA GLY A 180 8.04 -7.80 -5.34
C GLY A 180 8.09 -6.28 -5.42
N VAL A 181 9.25 -5.75 -5.08
CA VAL A 181 9.61 -4.35 -5.27
C VAL A 181 10.76 -4.30 -6.27
N PHE A 182 10.64 -3.47 -7.27
CA PHE A 182 11.72 -3.24 -8.22
C PHE A 182 12.76 -2.29 -7.59
N TRP A 183 13.61 -2.86 -6.78
CA TRP A 183 14.77 -2.19 -6.21
C TRP A 183 15.99 -3.11 -6.41
N PRO A 184 16.69 -2.99 -7.55
CA PRO A 184 17.90 -3.78 -7.84
C PRO A 184 19.03 -3.36 -6.92
N THR A 185 19.94 -4.30 -6.62
CA THR A 185 21.18 -4.01 -5.89
C THR A 185 22.16 -3.24 -6.77
N ARG A 186 23.19 -2.60 -6.17
CA ARG A 186 24.25 -1.87 -6.92
C ARG A 186 24.98 -2.74 -7.95
N GLN A 187 25.04 -4.06 -7.76
CA GLN A 187 25.70 -4.99 -8.68
C GLN A 187 24.80 -5.36 -9.87
N ASP A 188 23.51 -5.10 -9.81
CA ASP A 188 22.59 -5.32 -10.91
C ASP A 188 22.73 -4.20 -11.95
N SER A 189 22.84 -4.55 -13.23
CA SER A 189 22.95 -3.58 -14.34
C SER A 189 21.76 -2.61 -14.40
N ARG A 190 20.59 -3.00 -13.87
CA ARG A 190 19.37 -2.18 -13.79
C ARG A 190 19.43 -1.14 -12.68
N PHE A 191 20.44 -1.18 -11.80
CA PHE A 191 20.59 -0.19 -10.70
C PHE A 191 20.59 1.25 -11.22
N ALA A 192 21.15 1.47 -12.42
CA ALA A 192 21.13 2.78 -13.07
C ALA A 192 19.73 3.37 -13.29
N LEU A 193 18.66 2.54 -13.26
CA LEU A 193 17.28 3.02 -13.40
C LEU A 193 16.74 3.64 -12.10
N VAL A 194 17.24 3.24 -10.96
CA VAL A 194 16.77 3.70 -9.65
C VAL A 194 17.76 4.64 -8.96
N GLY A 195 19.07 4.39 -9.07
CA GLY A 195 20.11 5.19 -8.41
C GLY A 195 20.03 5.12 -6.89
N THR A 196 20.65 6.10 -6.22
CA THR A 196 20.65 6.27 -4.75
C THR A 196 20.25 7.68 -4.42
N PHE A 197 19.61 7.89 -3.26
CA PHE A 197 19.41 9.22 -2.69
C PHE A 197 20.79 9.85 -2.43
N ASN A 198 21.04 11.05 -2.93
CA ASN A 198 22.34 11.73 -2.77
C ASN A 198 22.18 13.06 -2.04
N LYS A 199 22.77 13.14 -0.87
CA LYS A 199 22.94 14.38 -0.12
C LYS A 199 24.17 15.13 -0.67
N PRO A 200 24.13 16.44 -0.91
CA PRO A 200 23.07 17.41 -0.60
C PRO A 200 22.07 17.67 -1.72
N ASN A 201 22.16 17.00 -2.87
CA ASN A 201 21.31 17.27 -4.04
C ASN A 201 20.20 16.25 -4.16
N LEU A 202 19.12 16.46 -3.44
CA LEU A 202 17.96 15.58 -3.29
C LEU A 202 17.46 14.94 -4.58
N TYR A 203 17.50 15.62 -5.70
CA TYR A 203 16.90 15.14 -6.96
C TYR A 203 17.91 14.86 -8.07
N ALA A 204 19.19 15.13 -7.85
CA ALA A 204 20.21 15.02 -8.90
C ALA A 204 20.74 13.60 -9.11
N SER A 205 20.44 12.67 -8.21
CA SER A 205 20.98 11.30 -8.23
C SER A 205 19.98 10.22 -8.58
N PHE A 206 18.70 10.53 -8.58
CA PHE A 206 17.68 9.56 -9.03
C PHE A 206 17.56 9.59 -10.56
N ALA A 207 17.70 8.44 -11.18
CA ALA A 207 17.48 8.31 -12.61
C ALA A 207 15.98 8.39 -12.97
N SER A 208 15.10 8.01 -12.07
CA SER A 208 13.64 7.96 -12.29
C SER A 208 12.83 8.58 -11.14
N SER A 209 12.88 7.98 -9.95
CA SER A 209 12.07 8.37 -8.79
C SER A 209 12.76 7.92 -7.50
N ASP A 210 12.47 8.57 -6.40
CA ASP A 210 12.74 8.10 -5.04
C ASP A 210 11.79 6.98 -4.58
N HIS A 211 10.69 6.75 -5.32
CA HIS A 211 9.84 5.58 -5.16
C HIS A 211 10.26 4.42 -6.07
N ARG A 212 9.96 3.21 -5.66
CA ARG A 212 10.23 1.96 -6.36
C ARG A 212 8.93 1.32 -6.82
N ALA A 213 8.93 0.74 -8.01
CA ALA A 213 7.74 0.06 -8.51
C ALA A 213 7.43 -1.18 -7.67
N VAL A 214 6.18 -1.26 -7.20
CA VAL A 214 5.65 -2.39 -6.43
C VAL A 214 4.69 -3.18 -7.30
N TRP A 215 4.77 -4.51 -7.25
CA TRP A 215 3.86 -5.38 -7.98
C TRP A 215 3.39 -6.54 -7.12
N VAL A 216 2.16 -7.00 -7.39
CA VAL A 216 1.57 -8.22 -6.83
C VAL A 216 0.79 -8.92 -7.94
N ASP A 217 1.11 -10.18 -8.17
CA ASP A 217 0.36 -11.03 -9.09
C ASP A 217 -0.75 -11.75 -8.35
N VAL A 218 -1.96 -11.64 -8.85
CA VAL A 218 -3.14 -12.29 -8.28
C VAL A 218 -3.79 -13.23 -9.28
N ASN A 219 -4.32 -14.32 -8.79
CA ASN A 219 -5.10 -15.26 -9.61
C ASN A 219 -6.60 -14.93 -9.51
N VAL A 220 -7.19 -14.47 -10.62
CA VAL A 220 -8.62 -14.24 -10.76
C VAL A 220 -9.25 -15.45 -11.46
N VAL A 221 -9.88 -16.33 -10.68
CA VAL A 221 -10.48 -17.57 -11.20
C VAL A 221 -11.83 -17.26 -11.81
N ALA A 222 -12.10 -17.81 -13.00
CA ALA A 222 -13.43 -17.74 -13.60
C ALA A 222 -14.49 -18.38 -12.68
N PRO A 223 -15.72 -17.84 -12.64
CA PRO A 223 -16.80 -18.49 -11.91
C PRO A 223 -17.02 -19.91 -12.46
N PRO A 224 -17.38 -20.86 -11.61
CA PRO A 224 -17.77 -22.18 -12.10
C PRO A 224 -18.88 -21.99 -13.14
N PRO A 225 -18.91 -22.80 -14.21
CA PRO A 225 -19.96 -22.74 -15.20
C PRO A 225 -21.31 -22.82 -14.47
N SER A 226 -22.22 -21.88 -14.74
CA SER A 226 -23.60 -21.96 -14.23
C SER A 226 -24.10 -23.33 -14.60
N ARG A 227 -24.56 -24.11 -13.64
CA ARG A 227 -25.36 -25.29 -13.95
C ARG A 227 -26.52 -24.78 -14.81
N ALA A 228 -26.42 -24.97 -16.12
CA ALA A 228 -27.59 -24.87 -16.96
C ALA A 228 -28.60 -25.78 -16.30
N GLU A 229 -29.74 -25.24 -15.87
CA GLU A 229 -30.87 -26.01 -15.48
C GLU A 229 -31.14 -26.97 -16.66
N GLY A 230 -30.79 -28.24 -16.45
CA GLY A 230 -31.21 -29.31 -17.30
C GLY A 230 -32.73 -29.34 -17.21
N ALA A 231 -33.36 -28.47 -18.00
CA ALA A 231 -34.81 -28.55 -18.22
C ALA A 231 -35.13 -29.91 -18.80
N ALA A 232 -35.77 -30.67 -18.01
CA ALA A 232 -36.51 -31.87 -18.36
C ALA A 232 -37.09 -31.77 -19.77
N LEU A 233 -36.66 -32.67 -20.63
CA LEU A 233 -37.49 -33.22 -21.67
C LEU A 233 -37.71 -34.70 -21.37
N SER A 234 -38.58 -34.93 -20.42
CA SER A 234 -39.31 -36.18 -20.37
C SER A 234 -40.58 -35.98 -21.19
N ARG A 235 -40.60 -36.56 -22.40
CA ARG A 235 -41.74 -37.27 -22.97
C ARG A 235 -41.33 -37.91 -24.30
#